data_8638bb8056f330b83454a25fdff4a642
#
_entry.id   8638bb8056f330b83454a25fdff4a642
#
_cell.length_a   1.000
_cell.length_b   1.000
_cell.length_c   1.000
_cell.angle_alpha   90.00
_cell.angle_beta   90.00
_cell.angle_gamma   90.00
#
_symmetry.space_group_name_H-M   'P 1'
#
loop_
_entity.id
_entity.type
_entity.pdbx_description
1 polymer ?
#
loop_
_entity_poly.entity_id
_entity_poly.type
_entity_poly.pdbx_seq_one_letter_code
_entity_poly.pdbx_strand_id
1 'polypeptide(L)'
;MRLENSFAVPASPERTWALLNDVPRVVPNMPGAELTEIVDETTWKATMHVKLGPIALQFATDVQREVSDESALRTTLAIKARELKGRGGATATIESSLDADGSGTRVTIVTELQMQGAVAQYGRGVVPDVAGQLVDQFAANLAAQLRDSDSDSSAEAAGDEQHTPASDPVAVAPIGGLRLILRAIARSLLRLIPGRRAK
;
A
#
# COMPACT_ATOMS: atom_id res chain seq x y z
N MET A 1 -24.19 0.41 7.12
CA MET A 1 -24.20 -1.04 6.81
C MET A 1 -22.94 -1.65 7.35
N ARG A 2 -23.01 -2.92 7.75
CA ARG A 2 -21.83 -3.68 8.19
C ARG A 2 -21.38 -4.62 7.08
N LEU A 3 -20.11 -4.63 6.77
CA LEU A 3 -19.44 -5.53 5.84
C LEU A 3 -18.38 -6.31 6.63
N GLU A 4 -18.25 -7.60 6.33
CA GLU A 4 -17.23 -8.44 6.94
C GLU A 4 -16.53 -9.23 5.84
N ASN A 5 -15.21 -9.10 5.80
CA ASN A 5 -14.34 -9.73 4.82
C ASN A 5 -13.17 -10.38 5.53
N SER A 6 -12.61 -11.43 4.95
CA SER A 6 -11.37 -12.01 5.45
C SER A 6 -10.53 -12.56 4.30
N PHE A 7 -9.23 -12.55 4.48
CA PHE A 7 -8.28 -13.13 3.53
C PHE A 7 -7.07 -13.70 4.27
N ALA A 8 -6.28 -14.51 3.60
CA ALA A 8 -5.05 -15.06 4.14
C ALA A 8 -3.83 -14.57 3.34
N VAL A 9 -2.71 -14.36 4.03
CA VAL A 9 -1.42 -14.02 3.42
C VAL A 9 -0.34 -14.98 3.90
N PRO A 10 0.69 -15.28 3.05
CA PRO A 10 1.75 -16.26 3.35
C PRO A 10 2.90 -15.61 4.15
N ALA A 11 2.60 -14.95 5.26
CA ALA A 11 3.59 -14.32 6.14
C ALA A 11 3.11 -14.41 7.59
N SER A 12 4.03 -14.31 8.56
CA SER A 12 3.67 -14.34 9.98
C SER A 12 2.80 -13.16 10.38
N PRO A 13 2.02 -13.25 11.49
CA PRO A 13 1.20 -12.16 11.99
C PRO A 13 1.99 -10.87 12.24
N GLU A 14 3.20 -10.97 12.79
CA GLU A 14 4.06 -9.82 13.10
C GLU A 14 4.50 -9.08 11.84
N ARG A 15 4.92 -9.82 10.79
CA ARG A 15 5.30 -9.21 9.51
C ARG A 15 4.11 -8.60 8.80
N THR A 16 2.98 -9.28 8.81
CA THR A 16 1.73 -8.78 8.24
C THR A 16 1.29 -7.52 8.97
N TRP A 17 1.35 -7.52 10.30
CA TRP A 17 1.07 -6.36 11.14
C TRP A 17 1.97 -5.16 10.81
N ALA A 18 3.28 -5.37 10.75
CA ALA A 18 4.23 -4.32 10.43
C ALA A 18 3.94 -3.66 9.07
N LEU A 19 3.59 -4.46 8.04
CA LEU A 19 3.24 -3.93 6.72
C LEU A 19 1.90 -3.20 6.74
N LEU A 20 0.86 -3.75 7.36
CA LEU A 20 -0.46 -3.12 7.41
C LEU A 20 -0.48 -1.80 8.18
N ASN A 21 0.43 -1.60 9.12
CA ASN A 21 0.56 -0.35 9.89
C ASN A 21 1.47 0.69 9.21
N ASP A 22 2.20 0.32 8.17
CA ASP A 22 2.99 1.24 7.35
C ASP A 22 2.13 1.76 6.18
N VAL A 23 1.38 2.84 6.42
CA VAL A 23 0.41 3.36 5.45
C VAL A 23 1.05 3.72 4.09
N PRO A 24 2.23 4.37 3.99
CA PRO A 24 2.91 4.59 2.73
C PRO A 24 3.19 3.30 1.94
N ARG A 25 3.49 2.20 2.62
CA ARG A 25 3.78 0.91 1.98
C ARG A 25 2.53 0.09 1.68
N VAL A 26 1.46 0.26 2.46
CA VAL A 26 0.23 -0.52 2.28
C VAL A 26 -0.72 0.09 1.25
N VAL A 27 -0.80 1.43 1.17
CA VAL A 27 -1.73 2.12 0.24
C VAL A 27 -1.54 1.71 -1.22
N PRO A 28 -0.32 1.52 -1.77
CA PRO A 28 -0.14 1.04 -3.15
C PRO A 28 -0.77 -0.33 -3.43
N ASN A 29 -1.04 -1.14 -2.41
CA ASN A 29 -1.72 -2.42 -2.57
C ASN A 29 -3.25 -2.28 -2.66
N MET A 30 -3.80 -1.14 -2.23
CA MET A 30 -5.24 -0.88 -2.28
C MET A 30 -5.65 -0.39 -3.69
N PRO A 31 -6.43 -1.16 -4.45
CA PRO A 31 -6.82 -0.79 -5.80
C PRO A 31 -7.59 0.54 -5.83
N GLY A 32 -7.11 1.46 -6.66
CA GLY A 32 -7.72 2.78 -6.83
C GLY A 32 -7.41 3.79 -5.73
N ALA A 33 -6.60 3.44 -4.73
CA ALA A 33 -6.14 4.37 -3.71
C ALA A 33 -4.81 5.02 -4.10
N GLU A 34 -4.68 6.30 -3.79
CA GLU A 34 -3.47 7.10 -3.96
C GLU A 34 -3.27 7.97 -2.73
N LEU A 35 -2.13 7.80 -2.04
CA LEU A 35 -1.77 8.63 -0.89
C LEU A 35 -1.40 10.02 -1.38
N THR A 36 -2.08 11.05 -0.88
CA THR A 36 -1.88 12.45 -1.31
C THR A 36 -1.14 13.28 -0.27
N GLU A 37 -1.29 12.96 1.01
CA GLU A 37 -0.65 13.72 2.09
C GLU A 37 -0.48 12.83 3.34
N ILE A 38 0.66 12.93 4.00
CA ILE A 38 0.90 12.41 5.35
C ILE A 38 0.80 13.62 6.28
N VAL A 39 -0.31 13.71 7.04
CA VAL A 39 -0.56 14.84 7.94
C VAL A 39 0.24 14.69 9.22
N ASP A 40 0.18 13.50 9.83
CA ASP A 40 0.93 13.09 11.01
C ASP A 40 1.05 11.55 11.07
N GLU A 41 1.52 11.01 12.21
CA GLU A 41 1.73 9.56 12.40
C GLU A 41 0.43 8.73 12.41
N THR A 42 -0.71 9.39 12.59
CA THR A 42 -2.03 8.75 12.71
C THR A 42 -3.03 9.21 11.66
N THR A 43 -2.68 10.23 10.87
CA THR A 43 -3.62 10.91 9.97
C THR A 43 -3.03 11.04 8.57
N TRP A 44 -3.77 10.60 7.57
CA TRP A 44 -3.40 10.65 6.16
C TRP A 44 -4.53 11.16 5.30
N LYS A 45 -4.18 11.69 4.13
CA LYS A 45 -5.16 11.98 3.07
C LYS A 45 -4.85 11.14 1.84
N ALA A 46 -5.90 10.68 1.19
CA ALA A 46 -5.81 9.87 0.00
C ALA A 46 -6.91 10.24 -1.01
N THR A 47 -6.67 9.93 -2.26
CA THR A 47 -7.72 9.89 -3.28
C THR A 47 -8.12 8.42 -3.47
N MET A 48 -9.43 8.15 -3.54
CA MET A 48 -9.95 6.82 -3.80
C MET A 48 -10.81 6.84 -5.05
N HIS A 49 -10.46 6.00 -6.04
CA HIS A 49 -11.19 5.79 -7.27
C HIS A 49 -12.00 4.50 -7.16
N VAL A 50 -13.32 4.59 -7.29
CA VAL A 50 -14.22 3.43 -7.20
C VAL A 50 -15.09 3.37 -8.44
N LYS A 51 -15.21 2.18 -9.05
CA LYS A 51 -16.15 1.90 -10.14
C LYS A 51 -17.34 1.12 -9.60
N LEU A 52 -18.54 1.68 -9.77
CA LEU A 52 -19.79 1.04 -9.45
C LEU A 52 -20.56 0.75 -10.75
N GLY A 53 -20.26 -0.37 -11.40
CA GLY A 53 -20.73 -0.67 -12.74
C GLY A 53 -20.24 0.37 -13.76
N PRO A 54 -21.13 1.06 -14.50
CA PRO A 54 -20.75 2.09 -15.46
C PRO A 54 -20.31 3.42 -14.83
N ILE A 55 -20.44 3.57 -13.51
CA ILE A 55 -20.21 4.82 -12.81
C ILE A 55 -18.83 4.82 -12.18
N ALA A 56 -18.00 5.80 -12.54
CA ALA A 56 -16.73 6.07 -11.88
C ALA A 56 -16.92 7.21 -10.85
N LEU A 57 -16.52 6.94 -9.63
CA LEU A 57 -16.53 7.89 -8.52
C LEU A 57 -15.09 8.16 -8.07
N GLN A 58 -14.85 9.38 -7.63
CA GLN A 58 -13.56 9.79 -7.08
C GLN A 58 -13.80 10.51 -5.75
N PHE A 59 -13.17 10.04 -4.71
CA PHE A 59 -13.31 10.58 -3.36
C PHE A 59 -12.01 11.19 -2.88
N ALA A 60 -12.10 12.39 -2.31
CA ALA A 60 -11.10 12.88 -1.37
C ALA A 60 -11.39 12.24 0.00
N THR A 61 -10.37 11.61 0.57
CA THR A 61 -10.52 10.74 1.73
C THR A 61 -9.55 11.15 2.83
N ASP A 62 -10.08 11.40 4.02
CA ASP A 62 -9.29 11.52 5.24
C ASP A 62 -9.31 10.17 5.97
N VAL A 63 -8.13 9.72 6.39
CA VAL A 63 -7.92 8.46 7.10
C VAL A 63 -7.28 8.80 8.44
N GLN A 64 -7.87 8.33 9.53
CA GLN A 64 -7.34 8.49 10.88
C GLN A 64 -7.23 7.13 11.57
N ARG A 65 -6.07 6.82 12.14
CA ARG A 65 -5.88 5.64 13.00
C ARG A 65 -6.33 5.99 14.42
N GLU A 66 -7.41 5.39 14.87
CA GLU A 66 -7.97 5.61 16.21
C GLU A 66 -7.37 4.65 17.24
N VAL A 67 -7.12 3.40 16.82
CA VAL A 67 -6.55 2.35 17.67
C VAL A 67 -5.44 1.63 16.91
N SER A 68 -4.35 1.34 17.59
CA SER A 68 -3.28 0.44 17.14
C SER A 68 -2.80 -0.36 18.34
N ASP A 69 -3.27 -1.58 18.46
CA ASP A 69 -2.90 -2.52 19.55
C ASP A 69 -2.05 -3.64 18.94
N GLU A 70 -0.73 -3.50 19.10
CA GLU A 70 0.23 -4.47 18.60
C GLU A 70 0.13 -5.80 19.36
N SER A 71 -0.21 -5.77 20.65
CA SER A 71 -0.32 -6.97 21.47
C SER A 71 -1.51 -7.84 21.08
N ALA A 72 -2.61 -7.21 20.67
CA ALA A 72 -3.81 -7.87 20.18
C ALA A 72 -3.84 -7.97 18.64
N LEU A 73 -2.85 -7.43 17.93
CA LEU A 73 -2.78 -7.31 16.47
C LEU A 73 -4.07 -6.72 15.88
N ARG A 74 -4.54 -5.61 16.48
CA ARG A 74 -5.80 -4.94 16.10
C ARG A 74 -5.58 -3.48 15.78
N THR A 75 -6.19 -3.05 14.67
CA THR A 75 -6.18 -1.65 14.26
C THR A 75 -7.61 -1.18 13.97
N THR A 76 -7.93 0.06 14.36
CA THR A 76 -9.17 0.73 13.99
C THR A 76 -8.84 2.01 13.22
N LEU A 77 -9.42 2.14 12.02
CA LEU A 77 -9.32 3.33 11.18
C LEU A 77 -10.69 4.00 11.08
N ALA A 78 -10.72 5.33 11.26
CA ALA A 78 -11.85 6.16 10.90
C ALA A 78 -11.62 6.79 9.53
N ILE A 79 -12.60 6.66 8.65
CA ILE A 79 -12.55 7.14 7.26
C ILE A 79 -13.65 8.18 7.03
N LYS A 80 -13.28 9.30 6.42
CA LYS A 80 -14.23 10.30 5.89
C LYS A 80 -13.92 10.51 4.41
N ALA A 81 -14.88 10.22 3.55
CA ALA A 81 -14.74 10.31 2.11
C ALA A 81 -15.78 11.25 1.51
N ARG A 82 -15.33 12.22 0.71
CA ARG A 82 -16.18 13.19 0.01
C ARG A 82 -16.00 13.02 -1.50
N GLU A 83 -17.10 12.75 -2.21
CA GLU A 83 -17.08 12.63 -3.67
C GLU A 83 -16.80 13.99 -4.32
N LEU A 84 -15.83 14.03 -5.25
CA LEU A 84 -15.28 15.28 -5.77
C LEU A 84 -16.25 16.06 -6.69
N LYS A 85 -17.24 15.38 -7.28
CA LYS A 85 -18.28 16.01 -8.11
C LYS A 85 -19.55 16.36 -7.33
N GLY A 86 -19.50 16.35 -6.00
CA GLY A 86 -20.61 16.75 -5.14
C GLY A 86 -21.75 15.73 -5.04
N ARG A 87 -21.52 14.47 -5.38
CA ARG A 87 -22.55 13.39 -5.33
C ARG A 87 -22.81 12.85 -3.93
N GLY A 88 -22.14 13.39 -2.92
CA GLY A 88 -22.29 12.99 -1.52
C GLY A 88 -20.98 12.51 -0.92
N GLY A 89 -21.07 11.57 0.01
CA GLY A 89 -19.90 11.05 0.71
C GLY A 89 -20.18 9.79 1.48
N ALA A 90 -19.14 9.33 2.18
CA ALA A 90 -19.21 8.18 3.05
C ALA A 90 -18.37 8.41 4.31
N THR A 91 -18.78 7.79 5.41
CA THR A 91 -17.94 7.60 6.59
C THR A 91 -17.86 6.11 6.88
N ALA A 92 -16.71 5.66 7.32
CA ALA A 92 -16.54 4.26 7.72
C ALA A 92 -15.64 4.16 8.94
N THR A 93 -15.93 3.17 9.79
CA THR A 93 -14.98 2.63 10.75
C THR A 93 -14.55 1.26 10.25
N ILE A 94 -13.24 1.05 10.14
CA ILE A 94 -12.64 -0.18 9.67
C ILE A 94 -11.85 -0.78 10.83
N GLU A 95 -12.30 -1.93 11.31
CA GLU A 95 -11.58 -2.72 12.31
C GLU A 95 -10.89 -3.88 11.60
N SER A 96 -9.60 -4.06 11.84
CA SER A 96 -8.83 -5.21 11.37
C SER A 96 -8.22 -5.97 12.52
N SER A 97 -8.24 -7.30 12.43
CA SER A 97 -7.57 -8.21 13.35
C SER A 97 -6.80 -9.27 12.57
N LEU A 98 -5.68 -9.70 13.14
CA LEU A 98 -4.79 -10.70 12.55
C LEU A 98 -4.70 -11.90 13.48
N ASP A 99 -4.88 -13.08 12.91
CA ASP A 99 -4.75 -14.35 13.59
C ASP A 99 -3.79 -15.27 12.82
N ALA A 100 -3.02 -16.10 13.52
CA ALA A 100 -2.19 -17.12 12.88
C ALA A 100 -3.07 -18.14 12.14
N ASP A 101 -2.70 -18.48 10.90
CA ASP A 101 -3.40 -19.45 10.06
C ASP A 101 -2.39 -20.39 9.37
N GLY A 102 -2.08 -21.49 10.01
CA GLY A 102 -1.01 -22.39 9.60
C GLY A 102 0.35 -21.70 9.61
N SER A 103 1.01 -21.62 8.45
CA SER A 103 2.28 -20.89 8.27
C SER A 103 2.09 -19.41 7.87
N GLY A 104 0.85 -18.95 7.77
CA GLY A 104 0.49 -17.60 7.34
C GLY A 104 -0.36 -16.87 8.36
N THR A 105 -1.02 -15.84 7.90
CA THR A 105 -1.88 -14.96 8.70
C THR A 105 -3.24 -14.85 8.04
N ARG A 106 -4.30 -14.98 8.83
CA ARG A 106 -5.66 -14.60 8.48
C ARG A 106 -5.90 -13.17 8.95
N VAL A 107 -6.30 -12.32 8.02
CA VAL A 107 -6.73 -10.95 8.29
C VAL A 107 -8.25 -10.90 8.20
N THR A 108 -8.91 -10.45 9.26
CA THR A 108 -10.35 -10.19 9.29
C THR A 108 -10.57 -8.68 9.31
N ILE A 109 -11.48 -8.21 8.45
CA ILE A 109 -11.82 -6.79 8.32
C ILE A 109 -13.33 -6.64 8.54
N VAL A 110 -13.69 -5.83 9.52
CA VAL A 110 -15.08 -5.41 9.77
C VAL A 110 -15.21 -3.93 9.45
N THR A 111 -16.12 -3.59 8.55
CA THR A 111 -16.36 -2.21 8.12
C THR A 111 -17.78 -1.79 8.46
N GLU A 112 -17.92 -0.77 9.28
CA GLU A 112 -19.19 -0.05 9.50
C GLU A 112 -19.23 1.14 8.56
N LEU A 113 -20.07 1.09 7.53
CA LEU A 113 -20.16 2.07 6.45
C LEU A 113 -21.48 2.84 6.49
N GLN A 114 -21.39 4.16 6.41
CA GLN A 114 -22.54 5.06 6.23
C GLN A 114 -22.31 5.90 4.97
N MET A 115 -23.31 6.01 4.13
CA MET A 115 -23.27 6.78 2.89
C MET A 115 -24.37 7.82 2.86
N GLN A 116 -24.09 8.98 2.23
CA GLN A 116 -25.01 10.11 2.13
C GLN A 116 -25.00 10.70 0.72
N GLY A 117 -26.09 11.39 0.39
CA GLY A 117 -26.28 11.97 -0.94
C GLY A 117 -26.58 10.91 -2.00
N ALA A 118 -26.30 11.25 -3.27
CA ALA A 118 -26.60 10.37 -4.40
C ALA A 118 -25.82 9.04 -4.36
N VAL A 119 -24.63 9.00 -3.73
CA VAL A 119 -23.85 7.76 -3.59
C VAL A 119 -24.56 6.72 -2.72
N ALA A 120 -25.43 7.13 -1.80
CA ALA A 120 -26.19 6.24 -0.96
C ALA A 120 -27.21 5.39 -1.73
N GLN A 121 -27.62 5.83 -2.92
CA GLN A 121 -28.55 5.08 -3.77
C GLN A 121 -27.95 3.78 -4.32
N TYR A 122 -26.60 3.71 -4.41
CA TYR A 122 -25.89 2.52 -4.88
C TYR A 122 -25.64 1.50 -3.76
N GLY A 123 -25.90 1.86 -2.47
CA GLY A 123 -25.39 1.17 -1.30
C GLY A 123 -25.90 -0.26 -1.09
N ARG A 124 -27.14 -0.58 -1.38
CA ARG A 124 -27.74 -1.83 -0.89
C ARG A 124 -27.45 -3.07 -1.75
N GLY A 125 -27.07 -2.92 -3.02
CA GLY A 125 -26.88 -4.06 -3.90
C GLY A 125 -25.44 -4.16 -4.47
N VAL A 126 -24.75 -3.04 -4.64
CA VAL A 126 -23.45 -3.00 -5.35
C VAL A 126 -22.26 -2.91 -4.40
N VAL A 127 -22.43 -2.24 -3.26
CA VAL A 127 -21.32 -1.97 -2.33
C VAL A 127 -20.70 -3.23 -1.75
N PRO A 128 -21.45 -4.26 -1.30
CA PRO A 128 -20.84 -5.48 -0.80
C PRO A 128 -19.97 -6.19 -1.83
N ASP A 129 -20.46 -6.28 -3.09
CA ASP A 129 -19.72 -6.94 -4.17
C ASP A 129 -18.43 -6.18 -4.53
N VAL A 130 -18.51 -4.85 -4.60
CA VAL A 130 -17.34 -4.00 -4.87
C VAL A 130 -16.34 -4.06 -3.71
N ALA A 131 -16.82 -4.04 -2.46
CA ALA A 131 -15.95 -4.19 -1.29
C ALA A 131 -15.22 -5.54 -1.29
N GLY A 132 -15.91 -6.63 -1.59
CA GLY A 132 -15.32 -7.96 -1.74
C GLY A 132 -14.23 -7.97 -2.81
N GLN A 133 -14.50 -7.46 -4.01
CA GLN A 133 -13.51 -7.38 -5.08
C GLN A 133 -12.27 -6.53 -4.72
N LEU A 134 -12.46 -5.42 -4.01
CA LEU A 134 -11.36 -4.59 -3.55
C LEU A 134 -10.49 -5.33 -2.52
N VAL A 135 -11.12 -6.05 -1.59
CA VAL A 135 -10.41 -6.86 -0.59
C VAL A 135 -9.65 -8.01 -1.25
N ASP A 136 -10.23 -8.70 -2.22
CA ASP A 136 -9.56 -9.79 -2.95
C ASP A 136 -8.32 -9.29 -3.70
N GLN A 137 -8.42 -8.16 -4.39
CA GLN A 137 -7.30 -7.55 -5.09
C GLN A 137 -6.22 -7.04 -4.12
N PHE A 138 -6.65 -6.40 -3.03
CA PHE A 138 -5.75 -5.96 -1.97
C PHE A 138 -4.97 -7.13 -1.37
N ALA A 139 -5.65 -8.22 -1.05
CA ALA A 139 -5.05 -9.44 -0.52
C ALA A 139 -4.01 -10.03 -1.47
N ALA A 140 -4.31 -10.09 -2.77
CA ALA A 140 -3.38 -10.59 -3.78
C ALA A 140 -2.12 -9.72 -3.89
N ASN A 141 -2.28 -8.39 -3.91
CA ASN A 141 -1.18 -7.43 -3.97
C ASN A 141 -0.31 -7.51 -2.70
N LEU A 142 -0.94 -7.54 -1.52
CA LEU A 142 -0.27 -7.64 -0.23
C LEU A 142 0.54 -8.94 -0.13
N ALA A 143 -0.04 -10.06 -0.56
CA ALA A 143 0.65 -11.34 -0.58
C ALA A 143 1.85 -11.37 -1.54
N ALA A 144 1.77 -10.67 -2.67
CA ALA A 144 2.90 -10.51 -3.59
C ALA A 144 4.02 -9.71 -2.93
N GLN A 145 3.71 -8.55 -2.36
CA GLN A 145 4.69 -7.70 -1.68
C GLN A 145 5.39 -8.42 -0.52
N LEU A 146 4.65 -9.22 0.25
CA LEU A 146 5.23 -10.00 1.36
C LEU A 146 6.21 -11.08 0.87
N ARG A 147 5.94 -11.74 -0.28
CA ARG A 147 6.87 -12.72 -0.88
C ARG A 147 8.13 -12.07 -1.43
N ASP A 148 8.00 -10.92 -2.11
CA ASP A 148 9.15 -10.21 -2.68
C ASP A 148 10.11 -9.77 -1.58
N SER A 149 9.59 -9.30 -0.44
CA SER A 149 10.39 -8.96 0.74
C SER A 149 11.14 -10.15 1.36
N ASP A 150 10.64 -11.37 1.23
CA ASP A 150 11.34 -12.58 1.66
C ASP A 150 12.51 -12.95 0.75
N SER A 151 12.33 -12.73 -0.55
CA SER A 151 13.37 -13.04 -1.56
C SER A 151 14.58 -12.13 -1.39
N ASP A 152 14.36 -10.83 -1.12
CA ASP A 152 15.44 -9.87 -0.90
C ASP A 152 16.21 -10.14 0.39
N SER A 153 15.51 -10.50 1.48
CA SER A 153 16.14 -10.86 2.76
C SER A 153 16.98 -12.14 2.67
N SER A 154 16.58 -13.08 1.82
CA SER A 154 17.31 -14.34 1.62
C SER A 154 18.56 -14.17 0.75
N ALA A 155 18.57 -13.17 -0.14
CA ALA A 155 19.73 -12.87 -0.99
C ALA A 155 20.86 -12.19 -0.22
N GLU A 156 20.54 -11.35 0.77
CA GLU A 156 21.56 -10.71 1.64
C GLU A 156 22.18 -11.70 2.62
N ALA A 157 21.42 -12.70 3.11
CA ALA A 157 21.93 -13.70 4.02
C ALA A 157 22.87 -14.75 3.35
N ALA A 158 22.82 -14.92 2.04
CA ALA A 158 23.66 -15.86 1.29
C ALA A 158 25.03 -15.28 0.86
N GLY A 159 25.28 -13.99 1.11
CA GLY A 159 26.50 -13.28 0.69
C GLY A 159 27.69 -13.32 1.65
N ASP A 160 27.54 -13.88 2.87
CA ASP A 160 28.56 -13.73 3.93
C ASP A 160 29.27 -15.01 4.38
N GLU A 161 29.15 -16.11 3.62
CA GLU A 161 29.94 -17.32 3.89
C GLU A 161 30.87 -17.69 2.74
N GLN A 162 31.98 -16.94 2.54
CA GLN A 162 33.26 -17.46 2.02
C GLN A 162 34.39 -16.47 2.30
N HIS A 163 34.93 -16.48 3.49
CA HIS A 163 36.28 -16.00 3.73
C HIS A 163 37.12 -17.11 4.37
N THR A 164 37.82 -17.86 3.51
CA THR A 164 38.99 -18.65 3.92
C THR A 164 40.22 -17.76 3.79
N PRO A 165 41.09 -17.68 4.78
CA PRO A 165 42.26 -16.82 4.73
C PRO A 165 43.48 -17.56 4.15
N ALA A 166 44.06 -17.03 3.08
CA ALA A 166 45.53 -17.23 2.83
C ALA A 166 46.07 -16.30 1.71
N SER A 167 47.05 -15.49 2.08
CA SER A 167 48.27 -15.11 1.32
C SER A 167 48.25 -13.91 0.38
N ASP A 168 48.94 -12.89 0.86
CA ASP A 168 49.90 -11.93 0.23
C ASP A 168 49.45 -10.80 -0.70
N PRO A 169 50.06 -9.63 -0.57
CA PRO A 169 49.58 -8.36 -1.08
C PRO A 169 50.04 -8.07 -2.50
N VAL A 170 49.13 -7.81 -3.44
CA VAL A 170 49.43 -7.21 -4.73
C VAL A 170 48.57 -5.94 -4.91
N ALA A 171 49.25 -4.90 -5.37
CA ALA A 171 48.81 -3.51 -5.46
C ALA A 171 47.42 -3.28 -6.07
N VAL A 172 46.69 -2.38 -5.41
CA VAL A 172 45.32 -1.96 -5.76
C VAL A 172 45.38 -0.84 -6.81
N ALA A 173 44.66 -1.05 -7.95
CA ALA A 173 44.22 0.03 -8.83
C ALA A 173 42.75 0.35 -8.53
N PRO A 174 42.31 1.62 -8.41
CA PRO A 174 40.93 1.94 -8.05
C PRO A 174 40.02 1.81 -9.24
N ILE A 175 38.98 0.92 -9.12
CA ILE A 175 37.94 0.72 -10.13
C ILE A 175 36.84 1.74 -9.88
N GLY A 176 36.67 2.65 -10.85
CA GLY A 176 35.73 3.77 -10.80
C GLY A 176 34.24 3.37 -10.91
N GLY A 177 33.61 3.16 -9.77
CA GLY A 177 32.15 3.04 -9.67
C GLY A 177 31.37 4.36 -9.90
N LEU A 178 32.06 5.50 -9.97
CA LEU A 178 31.44 6.83 -10.09
C LEU A 178 31.00 7.20 -11.52
N ARG A 179 31.43 6.47 -12.54
CA ARG A 179 31.08 6.77 -13.95
C ARG A 179 29.71 6.28 -14.39
N LEU A 180 29.10 5.33 -13.70
CA LEU A 180 27.76 4.80 -14.05
C LEU A 180 26.62 5.70 -13.56
N ILE A 181 26.78 6.36 -12.41
CA ILE A 181 25.75 7.26 -11.84
C ILE A 181 25.63 8.56 -12.65
N LEU A 182 26.72 9.09 -13.16
CA LEU A 182 26.73 10.33 -13.99
C LEU A 182 26.11 10.13 -15.39
N ARG A 183 26.08 8.91 -15.93
CA ARG A 183 25.45 8.65 -17.24
C ARG A 183 23.92 8.57 -17.18
N ALA A 184 23.34 8.21 -16.03
CA ALA A 184 21.89 8.17 -15.85
C ALA A 184 21.28 9.58 -15.72
N ILE A 185 21.98 10.50 -15.04
CA ILE A 185 21.53 11.88 -14.83
C ILE A 185 21.65 12.71 -16.10
N ALA A 186 22.68 12.50 -16.95
CA ALA A 186 22.87 13.22 -18.19
C ALA A 186 21.78 12.92 -19.27
N ARG A 187 21.16 11.72 -19.23
CA ARG A 187 20.08 11.37 -20.17
C ARG A 187 18.72 11.97 -19.82
N SER A 188 18.47 12.32 -18.57
CA SER A 188 17.24 12.98 -18.13
C SER A 188 17.21 14.48 -18.43
N LEU A 189 18.37 15.15 -18.43
CA LEU A 189 18.45 16.59 -18.66
C LEU A 189 18.39 16.99 -20.15
N LEU A 190 18.70 16.10 -21.08
CA LEU A 190 18.62 16.41 -22.52
C LEU A 190 17.22 16.36 -23.12
N ARG A 191 16.20 15.94 -22.36
CA ARG A 191 14.80 15.91 -22.82
C ARG A 191 13.97 17.15 -22.45
N LEU A 192 14.58 18.14 -21.77
CA LEU A 192 13.86 19.33 -21.28
C LEU A 192 14.23 20.64 -22.00
N ILE A 193 14.81 20.59 -23.21
CA ILE A 193 15.06 21.81 -23.98
C ILE A 193 14.05 21.85 -25.14
N PRO A 194 12.97 22.68 -25.05
CA PRO A 194 12.11 22.92 -26.19
C PRO A 194 12.84 23.86 -27.18
N GLY A 195 13.03 23.38 -28.39
CA GLY A 195 13.69 24.10 -29.47
C GLY A 195 12.98 25.42 -29.80
N ARG A 196 13.73 26.49 -29.68
CA ARG A 196 13.39 27.84 -30.14
C ARG A 196 13.44 27.84 -31.67
N ARG A 197 12.30 27.89 -32.35
CA ARG A 197 12.24 28.22 -33.78
C ARG A 197 12.36 29.73 -33.95
N ALA A 198 13.42 30.14 -34.61
CA ALA A 198 13.55 31.45 -35.23
C ALA A 198 12.92 31.38 -36.64
N LYS A 199 12.05 32.23 -36.91
CA LYS A 199 11.79 33.15 -38.01
C LYS A 199 10.29 33.38 -38.13
#